data_86be3260f8a1e3d7447971ab28f909ec
#
_entry.id   86be3260f8a1e3d7447971ab28f909ec
#
_cell.length_a   1.000
_cell.length_b   1.000
_cell.length_c   1.000
_cell.angle_alpha   90.00
_cell.angle_beta   90.00
_cell.angle_gamma   90.00
#
_symmetry.space_group_name_H-M   'P 1'
#
loop_
_entity.id
_entity.type
_entity.pdbx_description
1 polymer ?
#
loop_
_entity_poly.entity_id
_entity_poly.type
_entity_poly.pdbx_seq_one_letter_code
_entity_poly.pdbx_strand_id
1 'polypeptide(L)' 'MPRARCLWCLEPPLEEVAVLKWRGEERERLTVPLCRKHFSRLKEAGAAGRETKGWRYKVGWW' A
#
# COMPACT_ATOMS: atom_id res chain seq x y z
N MET A 1 18.51 3.24 14.64
CA MET A 1 17.37 3.65 13.79
C MET A 1 16.56 2.45 13.40
N PRO A 2 15.25 2.50 13.56
CA PRO A 2 14.42 1.41 13.08
C PRO A 2 14.48 1.35 11.55
N ARG A 3 14.63 0.16 11.03
CA ARG A 3 14.62 -0.03 9.58
C ARG A 3 13.17 0.03 9.10
N ALA A 4 12.97 0.61 7.92
CA ALA A 4 11.68 0.57 7.29
C ALA A 4 11.28 -0.88 7.04
N ARG A 5 10.02 -1.18 7.21
CA ARG A 5 9.48 -2.52 6.99
C ARG A 5 8.23 -2.41 6.14
N CYS A 6 7.91 -3.51 5.44
CA CYS A 6 6.67 -3.55 4.68
C CYS A 6 5.48 -3.19 5.57
N LEU A 7 4.55 -2.43 5.02
CA LEU A 7 3.36 -2.00 5.74
C LEU A 7 2.55 -3.16 6.31
N TRP A 8 2.52 -4.28 5.60
CA TRP A 8 1.68 -5.42 5.96
C TRP A 8 2.43 -6.66 6.45
N CYS A 9 3.75 -6.60 6.52
CA CYS A 9 4.53 -7.72 7.03
C CYS A 9 5.85 -7.19 7.57
N LEU A 10 6.68 -8.10 8.08
CA LEU A 10 7.96 -7.72 8.67
C LEU A 10 9.13 -7.86 7.69
N GLU A 11 8.83 -8.20 6.45
CA GLU A 11 9.87 -8.35 5.43
C GLU A 11 10.48 -6.99 5.05
N PRO A 12 11.74 -6.97 4.61
CA PRO A 12 12.34 -5.73 4.14
C PRO A 12 11.56 -5.19 2.94
N PRO A 13 11.38 -3.87 2.86
CA PRO A 13 10.65 -3.31 1.73
C PRO A 13 11.51 -3.33 0.47
N LEU A 14 10.86 -3.54 -0.67
CA LEU A 14 11.51 -3.43 -1.96
C LEU A 14 11.74 -1.95 -2.29
N GLU A 15 10.70 -1.14 -2.09
CA GLU A 15 10.75 0.29 -2.33
C GLU A 15 9.57 0.97 -1.64
N GLU A 16 9.61 2.28 -1.57
CA GLU A 16 8.48 3.05 -1.11
C GLU A 16 7.53 3.26 -2.29
N VAL A 17 6.26 2.99 -2.07
CA VAL A 17 5.25 3.00 -3.11
C VAL A 17 4.22 4.07 -2.82
N ALA A 18 3.93 4.89 -3.82
CA ALA A 18 2.85 5.86 -3.72
C ALA A 18 1.52 5.10 -3.77
N VAL A 19 0.70 5.28 -2.76
CA VAL A 19 -0.60 4.61 -2.69
C VAL A 19 -1.68 5.61 -2.30
N LEU A 20 -2.87 5.31 -2.76
CA LEU A 20 -4.07 6.03 -2.33
C LEU A 20 -4.86 5.07 -1.45
N LYS A 21 -5.20 5.50 -0.24
CA LYS A 21 -6.12 4.74 0.60
C LYS A 21 -7.42 5.51 0.72
N TRP A 22 -8.52 4.79 0.78
CA TRP A 22 -9.83 5.43 0.92
C TRP A 22 -10.78 4.55 1.72
N ARG A 23 -11.74 5.22 2.32
CA ARG A 23 -12.81 4.58 3.06
C ARG A 23 -14.03 5.49 2.97
N GLY A 24 -15.06 5.03 2.26
CA GLY A 24 -16.21 5.88 1.98
C GLY A 24 -15.77 7.10 1.18
N GLU A 25 -15.98 8.28 1.73
CA GLU A 25 -15.57 9.53 1.10
C GLU A 25 -14.19 10.01 1.54
N GLU A 26 -13.62 9.36 2.54
CA GLU A 26 -12.30 9.73 3.02
C GLU A 26 -11.22 9.20 2.06
N ARG A 27 -10.28 10.05 1.71
CA ARG A 27 -9.17 9.69 0.82
C ARG A 27 -7.88 10.26 1.36
N GLU A 28 -6.82 9.51 1.26
CA GLU A 28 -5.52 9.94 1.73
C GLU A 28 -4.43 9.43 0.79
N ARG A 29 -3.54 10.33 0.41
CA ARG A 29 -2.37 10.00 -0.40
C ARG A 29 -1.20 9.79 0.53
N LEU A 30 -0.51 8.68 0.36
CA LEU A 30 0.65 8.39 1.19
C LEU A 30 1.67 7.56 0.42
N THR A 31 2.87 7.54 0.97
CA THR A 31 3.94 6.70 0.45
C THR A 31 4.26 5.70 1.53
N VAL A 32 4.20 4.42 1.20
CA VAL A 32 4.41 3.35 2.18
C VAL A 32 5.46 2.37 1.69
N PRO A 33 6.25 1.79 2.60
CA PRO A 33 7.17 0.74 2.23
C PRO A 33 6.41 -0.55 1.99
N LEU A 34 6.68 -1.21 0.86
CA LEU A 34 6.07 -2.49 0.54
C LEU A 34 7.13 -3.46 0.09
N CYS A 35 7.04 -4.70 0.55
CA CYS A 35 7.91 -5.75 0.07
C CYS A 35 7.44 -6.16 -1.33
N ARG A 36 8.30 -6.89 -2.03
CA ARG A 36 8.01 -7.32 -3.40
C ARG A 36 6.67 -8.04 -3.52
N LYS A 37 6.39 -8.93 -2.57
CA LYS A 37 5.17 -9.71 -2.56
C LYS A 37 3.92 -8.84 -2.45
N HIS A 38 3.92 -7.93 -1.48
CA HIS A 38 2.75 -7.06 -1.27
C HIS A 38 2.61 -6.01 -2.35
N PHE A 39 3.72 -5.51 -2.86
CA PHE A 39 3.69 -4.58 -3.98
C PHE A 39 3.05 -5.24 -5.20
N SER A 40 3.48 -6.46 -5.51
CA SER A 40 2.93 -7.23 -6.62
C SER A 40 1.44 -7.46 -6.47
N ARG A 41 1.01 -7.86 -5.27
CA ARG A 41 -0.40 -8.10 -4.98
C ARG A 41 -1.24 -6.84 -5.12
N LEU A 42 -0.70 -5.73 -4.64
CA LEU A 42 -1.41 -4.45 -4.74
C LEU A 42 -1.53 -4.00 -6.19
N LYS A 43 -0.50 -4.20 -6.99
CA LYS A 43 -0.54 -3.91 -8.42
C LYS A 43 -1.60 -4.76 -9.14
N GLU A 44 -1.67 -6.03 -8.79
CA GLU A 44 -2.65 -6.94 -9.38
C GLU A 44 -4.08 -6.56 -9.04
N ALA A 45 -4.29 -5.95 -7.87
CA ALA A 45 -5.62 -5.49 -7.48
C ALA A 45 -6.11 -4.33 -8.36
N GLY A 46 -5.20 -3.61 -9.01
CA GLY A 46 -5.55 -2.55 -9.94
C GLY A 46 -6.33 -1.42 -9.28
N ALA A 47 -7.22 -0.81 -10.04
CA ALA A 47 -8.00 0.34 -9.57
C ALA A 47 -9.00 -0.03 -8.47
N ALA A 48 -9.41 -1.29 -8.40
CA ALA A 48 -10.33 -1.75 -7.34
C ALA A 48 -9.64 -1.74 -5.98
N GLY A 49 -8.32 -1.90 -5.97
CA GLY A 49 -7.54 -1.86 -4.75
C GLY A 49 -7.70 -3.09 -3.88
N ARG A 50 -7.00 -3.08 -2.76
CA ARG A 50 -7.03 -4.16 -1.78
C ARG A 50 -7.54 -3.62 -0.45
N GLU A 51 -8.49 -4.31 0.12
CA GLU A 51 -9.03 -3.91 1.42
C GLU A 51 -8.21 -4.48 2.56
N THR A 52 -7.86 -3.62 3.52
CA THR A 52 -7.12 -4.02 4.70
C THR A 52 -7.59 -3.16 5.88
N LYS A 53 -8.06 -3.79 6.93
CA LYS A 53 -8.48 -3.10 8.16
C LYS A 53 -9.48 -1.97 7.92
N GLY A 54 -10.42 -2.18 7.01
CA GLY A 54 -11.47 -1.21 6.74
C GLY A 54 -11.09 -0.13 5.74
N TRP A 55 -9.84 -0.11 5.29
CA TRP A 55 -9.38 0.81 4.28
C TRP A 55 -9.07 0.06 2.99
N ARG A 56 -9.29 0.71 1.87
CA ARG A 56 -8.94 0.15 0.57
C ARG A 56 -7.73 0.90 0.03
N TYR A 57 -6.78 0.18 -0.52
CA TYR A 57 -5.52 0.74 -1.01
C TYR A 57 -5.32 0.42 -2.47
N LYS A 58 -4.76 1.35 -3.24
CA LYS A 58 -4.34 1.08 -4.61
C LYS A 58 -3.00 1.76 -4.88
N VAL A 59 -2.25 1.23 -5.85
CA VAL A 59 -1.00 1.84 -6.27
C VAL A 59 -1.31 3.10 -7.07
N GLY A 60 -0.61 4.17 -6.72
CA GLY A 60 -0.73 5.45 -7.42
C GLY A 60 -1.77 6.37 -6.81
N TRP A 61 -1.59 7.64 -7.08
CA TRP A 61 -2.50 8.68 -6.60
C TRP A 61 -3.44 9.18 -7.70
N TRP A 62 -3.25 8.65 -8.89
CA TRP A 62 -3.99 9.04 -10.09
C TRP A 62 -5.13 8.11 -10.42
#